data_4b6acee0f8ba5e2c53695172e92980ef
#
_entry.id   4b6acee0f8ba5e2c53695172e92980ef
#
_cell.length_a   1.000
_cell.length_b   1.000
_cell.length_c   1.000
_cell.angle_alpha   90.00
_cell.angle_beta   90.00
_cell.angle_gamma   90.00
#
_symmetry.space_group_name_H-M   'P 1'
#
loop_
_entity.id
_entity.type
_entity.pdbx_description
1 polymer ?
#
loop_
_entity_poly.entity_id
_entity_poly.type
_entity_poly.pdbx_seq_one_letter_code
_entity_poly.pdbx_strand_id
1 'polypeptide(L)'
;MNRAEVQSWFKNYGSWVIAVFHLVGILLLGGPWSPDFVMLTPLNLLLLSVVYLITSDKVNRPLLYALPVLMGFLVEMLGTNTGFPFGEYSYSSVLGPGLLGTPFLIGVLWWVLLRSFNDVFSRISSNKTLISLATGLGMLLLDIFIEPVAIGLGFWEWQSAEVPLENYIAWFVLSFVFARLTMNGQVKNPMSKWVLIVQGGFFIVMGILRQ
;
A
#
# COMPACT_ATOMS: atom_id res chain seq x y z
N MET A 1 -8.30 -7.34 27.69
CA MET A 1 -8.95 -6.25 26.93
C MET A 1 -10.06 -6.84 26.08
N ASN A 2 -11.26 -6.29 26.13
CA ASN A 2 -12.32 -6.64 25.19
C ASN A 2 -12.10 -5.96 23.83
N ARG A 3 -12.86 -6.37 22.79
CA ARG A 3 -12.70 -5.84 21.41
C ARG A 3 -12.81 -4.31 21.34
N ALA A 4 -13.69 -3.70 22.11
CA ALA A 4 -13.92 -2.25 22.10
C ALA A 4 -12.73 -1.50 22.72
N GLU A 5 -12.17 -2.03 23.82
CA GLU A 5 -10.96 -1.48 24.44
C GLU A 5 -9.76 -1.53 23.50
N VAL A 6 -9.54 -2.67 22.83
CA VAL A 6 -8.47 -2.82 21.82
C VAL A 6 -8.63 -1.78 20.71
N GLN A 7 -9.83 -1.68 20.13
CA GLN A 7 -10.11 -0.71 19.08
C GLN A 7 -9.88 0.74 19.54
N SER A 8 -10.34 1.09 20.74
CA SER A 8 -10.15 2.41 21.33
C SER A 8 -8.67 2.72 21.51
N TRP A 9 -7.90 1.77 22.03
CA TRP A 9 -6.46 1.92 22.20
C TRP A 9 -5.76 2.19 20.86
N PHE A 10 -6.03 1.39 19.84
CA PHE A 10 -5.43 1.60 18.51
C PHE A 10 -5.92 2.89 17.82
N LYS A 11 -7.14 3.35 18.05
CA LYS A 11 -7.60 4.66 17.55
C LYS A 11 -6.79 5.81 18.16
N ASN A 12 -6.33 5.68 19.40
CA ASN A 12 -5.56 6.72 20.10
C ASN A 12 -4.05 6.62 19.84
N TYR A 13 -3.50 5.41 19.79
CA TYR A 13 -2.06 5.19 19.75
C TYR A 13 -1.55 4.52 18.46
N GLY A 14 -2.42 4.02 17.60
CA GLY A 14 -2.05 3.30 16.40
C GLY A 14 -1.15 4.09 15.44
N SER A 15 -1.35 5.42 15.36
CA SER A 15 -0.47 6.29 14.57
C SER A 15 0.97 6.29 15.08
N TRP A 16 1.16 6.29 16.39
CA TRP A 16 2.50 6.20 16.99
C TRP A 16 3.11 4.82 16.75
N VAL A 17 2.32 3.75 16.87
CA VAL A 17 2.81 2.38 16.57
C VAL A 17 3.33 2.30 15.15
N ILE A 18 2.53 2.67 14.14
CA ILE A 18 2.98 2.60 12.74
C ILE A 18 4.15 3.55 12.46
N ALA A 19 4.16 4.75 13.06
CA ALA A 19 5.25 5.71 12.88
C ALA A 19 6.58 5.18 13.45
N VAL A 20 6.58 4.62 14.66
CA VAL A 20 7.78 4.06 15.27
C VAL A 20 8.35 2.91 14.44
N PHE A 21 7.50 1.98 13.97
CA PHE A 21 7.95 0.87 13.13
C PHE A 21 8.51 1.33 11.79
N HIS A 22 7.95 2.38 11.17
CA HIS A 22 8.50 2.95 9.93
C HIS A 22 9.82 3.70 10.19
N LEU A 23 9.95 4.43 11.32
CA LEU A 23 11.22 5.05 11.70
C LEU A 23 12.31 4.01 11.94
N VAL A 24 11.99 2.93 12.65
CA VAL A 24 12.92 1.80 12.82
C VAL A 24 13.28 1.19 11.46
N GLY A 25 12.30 1.04 10.56
CA GLY A 25 12.53 0.59 9.19
C GLY A 25 13.50 1.52 8.43
N ILE A 26 13.34 2.84 8.51
CA ILE A 26 14.27 3.81 7.90
C ILE A 26 15.70 3.62 8.46
N LEU A 27 15.86 3.51 9.77
CA LEU A 27 17.17 3.35 10.40
C LEU A 27 17.86 2.04 9.99
N LEU A 28 17.12 0.94 9.93
CA LEU A 28 17.68 -0.38 9.61
C LEU A 28 17.91 -0.55 8.10
N LEU A 29 16.99 -0.11 7.26
CA LEU A 29 17.08 -0.29 5.81
C LEU A 29 17.85 0.81 5.08
N GLY A 30 17.98 2.00 5.69
CA GLY A 30 18.80 3.10 5.16
C GLY A 30 20.30 2.94 5.43
N GLY A 31 20.69 2.01 6.30
CA GLY A 31 22.07 1.77 6.69
C GLY A 31 22.67 0.50 6.07
N PRO A 32 23.91 0.15 6.48
CA PRO A 32 24.64 -1.02 5.97
C PRO A 32 24.00 -2.37 6.36
N TRP A 33 23.10 -2.38 7.33
CA TRP A 33 22.38 -3.58 7.80
C TRP A 33 21.15 -3.95 6.94
N SER A 34 20.87 -3.19 5.88
CA SER A 34 19.72 -3.41 5.01
C SER A 34 19.52 -4.86 4.56
N PRO A 35 20.56 -5.62 4.14
CA PRO A 35 20.41 -7.01 3.73
C PRO A 35 19.88 -7.93 4.84
N ASP A 36 20.23 -7.66 6.10
CA ASP A 36 19.85 -8.50 7.24
C ASP A 36 18.40 -8.24 7.68
N PHE A 37 17.91 -7.00 7.51
CA PHE A 37 16.62 -6.57 8.03
C PHE A 37 15.51 -6.44 6.99
N VAL A 38 15.82 -6.46 5.70
CA VAL A 38 14.83 -6.34 4.62
C VAL A 38 13.75 -7.41 4.69
N MET A 39 14.07 -8.60 5.16
CA MET A 39 13.13 -9.72 5.36
C MET A 39 12.09 -9.47 6.46
N LEU A 40 12.25 -8.40 7.27
CA LEU A 40 11.25 -7.98 8.25
C LEU A 40 10.18 -7.05 7.66
N THR A 41 10.36 -6.59 6.43
CA THR A 41 9.40 -5.71 5.74
C THR A 41 7.97 -6.28 5.73
N PRO A 42 7.73 -7.56 5.41
CA PRO A 42 6.37 -8.12 5.45
C PRO A 42 5.69 -7.99 6.81
N LEU A 43 6.43 -8.15 7.89
CA LEU A 43 5.87 -8.02 9.25
C LEU A 43 5.46 -6.58 9.55
N ASN A 44 6.25 -5.59 9.13
CA ASN A 44 5.91 -4.18 9.28
C ASN A 44 4.65 -3.82 8.47
N LEU A 45 4.56 -4.28 7.23
CA LEU A 45 3.42 -4.02 6.35
C LEU A 45 2.15 -4.74 6.85
N LEU A 46 2.28 -5.94 7.40
CA LEU A 46 1.17 -6.64 8.05
C LEU A 46 0.71 -5.92 9.31
N LEU A 47 1.64 -5.45 10.16
CA LEU A 47 1.31 -4.67 11.34
C LEU A 47 0.50 -3.41 10.97
N LEU A 48 0.97 -2.65 9.99
CA LEU A 48 0.25 -1.48 9.47
C LEU A 48 -1.17 -1.85 9.01
N SER A 49 -1.30 -2.95 8.27
CA SER A 49 -2.58 -3.44 7.74
C SER A 49 -3.55 -3.88 8.84
N VAL A 50 -3.03 -4.55 9.88
CA VAL A 50 -3.80 -4.98 11.05
C VAL A 50 -4.26 -3.77 11.86
N VAL A 51 -3.39 -2.80 12.12
CA VAL A 51 -3.75 -1.53 12.78
C VAL A 51 -4.84 -0.81 11.99
N TYR A 52 -4.69 -0.73 10.67
CA TYR A 52 -5.70 -0.14 9.80
C TYR A 52 -7.04 -0.86 9.89
N LEU A 53 -7.06 -2.19 9.86
CA LEU A 53 -8.28 -2.99 9.96
C LEU A 53 -8.99 -2.80 11.31
N ILE A 54 -8.24 -2.85 12.42
CA ILE A 54 -8.79 -2.72 13.77
C ILE A 54 -9.42 -1.34 13.98
N THR A 55 -8.81 -0.29 13.44
CA THR A 55 -9.25 1.10 13.63
C THR A 55 -10.38 1.53 12.72
N SER A 56 -10.71 0.73 11.70
CA SER A 56 -11.83 1.00 10.79
C SER A 56 -13.15 1.08 11.56
N ASP A 57 -13.99 2.02 11.18
CA ASP A 57 -15.36 2.09 11.68
C ASP A 57 -16.18 0.86 11.23
N LYS A 58 -17.44 0.76 11.67
CA LYS A 58 -18.29 -0.39 11.33
C LYS A 58 -18.38 -0.57 9.82
N VAL A 59 -17.94 -1.75 9.36
CA VAL A 59 -17.99 -2.13 7.95
C VAL A 59 -19.37 -2.73 7.63
N ASN A 60 -20.19 -1.97 6.93
CA ASN A 60 -21.55 -2.42 6.56
C ASN A 60 -21.57 -3.31 5.30
N ARG A 61 -20.56 -3.19 4.44
CA ARG A 61 -20.43 -3.95 3.18
C ARG A 61 -19.05 -4.62 3.11
N PRO A 62 -18.81 -5.69 3.89
CA PRO A 62 -17.49 -6.28 4.06
C PRO A 62 -16.88 -6.78 2.74
N LEU A 63 -17.68 -7.35 1.85
CA LEU A 63 -17.20 -7.80 0.54
C LEU A 63 -16.68 -6.63 -0.31
N LEU A 64 -17.44 -5.54 -0.42
CA LEU A 64 -16.98 -4.36 -1.15
C LEU A 64 -15.79 -3.68 -0.46
N TYR A 65 -15.73 -3.73 0.87
CA TYR A 65 -14.61 -3.17 1.63
C TYR A 65 -13.31 -3.93 1.37
N ALA A 66 -13.38 -5.27 1.34
CA ALA A 66 -12.21 -6.13 1.13
C ALA A 66 -11.87 -6.36 -0.35
N LEU A 67 -12.79 -6.08 -1.27
CA LEU A 67 -12.63 -6.37 -2.70
C LEU A 67 -11.31 -5.86 -3.31
N PRO A 68 -10.75 -4.69 -2.93
CA PRO A 68 -9.45 -4.25 -3.46
C PRO A 68 -8.29 -5.19 -3.15
N VAL A 69 -8.37 -6.02 -2.10
CA VAL A 69 -7.37 -7.07 -1.84
C VAL A 69 -7.29 -8.03 -3.03
N LEU A 70 -8.45 -8.54 -3.43
CA LEU A 70 -8.55 -9.49 -4.54
C LEU A 70 -8.22 -8.83 -5.88
N MET A 71 -8.75 -7.63 -6.13
CA MET A 71 -8.51 -6.90 -7.38
C MET A 71 -7.03 -6.57 -7.55
N GLY A 72 -6.39 -6.03 -6.51
CA GLY A 72 -4.96 -5.74 -6.50
C GLY A 72 -4.13 -7.00 -6.70
N PHE A 73 -4.41 -8.07 -5.96
CA PHE A 73 -3.68 -9.33 -6.11
C PHE A 73 -3.81 -9.94 -7.51
N LEU A 74 -5.02 -9.96 -8.07
CA LEU A 74 -5.26 -10.56 -9.40
C LEU A 74 -4.60 -9.77 -10.54
N VAL A 75 -4.61 -8.44 -10.47
CA VAL A 75 -3.95 -7.63 -11.50
C VAL A 75 -2.42 -7.72 -11.41
N GLU A 76 -1.87 -7.81 -10.21
CA GLU A 76 -0.44 -8.03 -10.00
C GLU A 76 -0.03 -9.43 -10.47
N MET A 77 -0.85 -10.46 -10.18
CA MET A 77 -0.63 -11.82 -10.68
C MET A 77 -0.71 -11.88 -12.21
N LEU A 78 -1.61 -11.13 -12.83
CA LEU A 78 -1.64 -10.98 -14.29
C LEU A 78 -0.34 -10.31 -14.79
N GLY A 79 0.08 -9.22 -14.13
CA GLY A 79 1.31 -8.49 -14.46
C GLY A 79 2.56 -9.38 -14.43
N THR A 80 2.80 -10.07 -13.31
CA THR A 80 3.97 -10.94 -13.15
C THR A 80 4.04 -12.11 -14.13
N ASN A 81 2.87 -12.57 -14.63
CA ASN A 81 2.83 -13.73 -15.53
C ASN A 81 2.73 -13.35 -17.01
N THR A 82 2.37 -12.13 -17.36
CA THR A 82 2.14 -11.71 -18.75
C THR A 82 2.79 -10.38 -19.13
N GLY A 83 3.31 -9.64 -18.17
CA GLY A 83 3.76 -8.26 -18.36
C GLY A 83 2.62 -7.23 -18.43
N PHE A 84 1.39 -7.64 -18.77
CA PHE A 84 0.25 -6.70 -18.86
C PHE A 84 -0.44 -6.53 -17.49
N PRO A 85 -0.74 -5.32 -17.04
CA PRO A 85 -0.64 -4.02 -17.75
C PRO A 85 0.59 -3.18 -17.36
N PHE A 86 1.54 -3.71 -16.57
CA PHE A 86 2.60 -2.90 -15.94
C PHE A 86 3.92 -2.88 -16.72
N GLY A 87 4.18 -3.87 -17.57
CA GLY A 87 5.47 -4.23 -18.15
C GLY A 87 5.99 -5.53 -17.54
N GLU A 88 7.15 -6.00 -17.98
CA GLU A 88 7.73 -7.27 -17.49
C GLU A 88 8.57 -7.06 -16.23
N TYR A 89 8.17 -7.69 -15.13
CA TYR A 89 8.84 -7.63 -13.83
C TYR A 89 8.64 -8.92 -13.04
N SER A 90 9.44 -9.10 -11.99
CA SER A 90 9.31 -10.22 -11.08
C SER A 90 9.51 -9.79 -9.62
N TYR A 91 8.73 -10.37 -8.71
CA TYR A 91 8.91 -10.20 -7.27
C TYR A 91 9.99 -11.13 -6.76
N SER A 92 10.77 -10.65 -5.79
CA SER A 92 11.65 -11.50 -4.97
C SER A 92 10.88 -12.17 -3.83
N SER A 93 11.58 -12.99 -3.04
CA SER A 93 11.02 -13.62 -1.85
C SER A 93 10.86 -12.66 -0.64
N VAL A 94 11.36 -11.44 -0.72
CA VAL A 94 11.38 -10.46 0.39
C VAL A 94 9.97 -10.13 0.89
N LEU A 95 8.99 -10.05 0.00
CA LEU A 95 7.60 -9.74 0.37
C LEU A 95 6.79 -10.94 0.89
N GLY A 96 7.47 -12.07 1.13
CA GLY A 96 6.88 -13.26 1.75
C GLY A 96 6.16 -14.19 0.78
N PRO A 97 5.30 -15.09 1.28
CA PRO A 97 4.65 -16.12 0.48
C PRO A 97 3.67 -15.53 -0.54
N GLY A 98 3.53 -16.23 -1.67
CA GLY A 98 2.67 -15.82 -2.77
C GLY A 98 2.15 -16.98 -3.60
N LEU A 99 1.48 -16.65 -4.69
CA LEU A 99 0.98 -17.58 -5.69
C LEU A 99 1.41 -17.10 -7.07
N LEU A 100 1.91 -18.03 -7.89
CA LEU A 100 2.37 -17.75 -9.27
C LEU A 100 3.34 -16.54 -9.34
N GLY A 101 4.30 -16.48 -8.41
CA GLY A 101 5.30 -15.41 -8.34
C GLY A 101 4.81 -14.09 -7.72
N THR A 102 3.56 -13.99 -7.32
CA THR A 102 2.97 -12.75 -6.75
C THR A 102 2.76 -12.90 -5.25
N PRO A 103 3.37 -12.06 -4.39
CA PRO A 103 3.17 -12.10 -2.95
C PRO A 103 1.73 -11.75 -2.54
N PHE A 104 1.13 -12.50 -1.61
CA PHE A 104 -0.23 -12.19 -1.11
C PHE A 104 -0.32 -10.81 -0.47
N LEU A 105 0.77 -10.35 0.11
CA LEU A 105 0.85 -9.05 0.78
C LEU A 105 0.56 -7.87 -0.16
N ILE A 106 0.89 -7.99 -1.44
CA ILE A 106 0.63 -6.93 -2.43
C ILE A 106 -0.85 -6.59 -2.53
N GLY A 107 -1.72 -7.60 -2.58
CA GLY A 107 -3.17 -7.35 -2.56
C GLY A 107 -3.64 -6.63 -1.29
N VAL A 108 -3.05 -6.96 -0.14
CA VAL A 108 -3.34 -6.27 1.13
C VAL A 108 -2.89 -4.81 1.08
N LEU A 109 -1.71 -4.54 0.50
CA LEU A 109 -1.20 -3.17 0.33
C LEU A 109 -2.08 -2.34 -0.61
N TRP A 110 -2.52 -2.90 -1.74
CA TRP A 110 -3.49 -2.25 -2.62
C TRP A 110 -4.74 -1.83 -1.85
N TRP A 111 -5.27 -2.72 -1.01
CA TRP A 111 -6.45 -2.42 -0.20
C TRP A 111 -6.20 -1.28 0.80
N VAL A 112 -5.12 -1.34 1.59
CA VAL A 112 -4.83 -0.33 2.62
C VAL A 112 -4.63 1.04 1.99
N LEU A 113 -3.81 1.13 0.94
CA LEU A 113 -3.49 2.39 0.27
C LEU A 113 -4.72 2.97 -0.43
N LEU A 114 -5.42 2.17 -1.23
CA LEU A 114 -6.62 2.60 -1.94
C LEU A 114 -7.70 3.11 -0.95
N ARG A 115 -7.94 2.38 0.14
CA ARG A 115 -8.90 2.79 1.17
C ARG A 115 -8.47 4.04 1.89
N SER A 116 -7.17 4.20 2.17
CA SER A 116 -6.63 5.39 2.82
C SER A 116 -6.81 6.63 1.96
N PHE A 117 -6.45 6.59 0.68
CA PHE A 117 -6.67 7.70 -0.25
C PHE A 117 -8.15 8.02 -0.41
N ASN A 118 -9.01 7.02 -0.63
CA ASN A 118 -10.46 7.20 -0.72
C ASN A 118 -11.04 7.87 0.53
N ASP A 119 -10.65 7.46 1.74
CA ASP A 119 -11.15 8.06 2.97
C ASP A 119 -10.71 9.52 3.11
N VAL A 120 -9.43 9.81 2.86
CA VAL A 120 -8.90 11.18 2.94
C VAL A 120 -9.62 12.10 1.95
N PHE A 121 -9.74 11.70 0.70
CA PHE A 121 -10.40 12.53 -0.31
C PHE A 121 -11.91 12.63 -0.14
N SER A 122 -12.56 11.61 0.44
CA SER A 122 -13.99 11.67 0.77
C SER A 122 -14.33 12.66 1.89
N ARG A 123 -13.34 13.14 2.63
CA ARG A 123 -13.51 14.22 3.63
C ARG A 123 -13.49 15.61 3.00
N ILE A 124 -12.97 15.74 1.76
CA ILE A 124 -12.82 17.01 1.03
C ILE A 124 -13.92 17.15 -0.02
N SER A 125 -14.40 16.08 -0.61
CA SER A 125 -15.41 16.09 -1.66
C SER A 125 -16.45 14.99 -1.43
N SER A 126 -17.68 15.21 -1.91
CA SER A 126 -18.74 14.22 -2.02
C SER A 126 -18.88 13.64 -3.44
N ASN A 127 -18.19 14.23 -4.43
CA ASN A 127 -18.23 13.75 -5.81
C ASN A 127 -17.39 12.48 -5.97
N LYS A 128 -18.06 11.35 -6.18
CA LYS A 128 -17.42 10.04 -6.28
C LYS A 128 -16.38 9.95 -7.40
N THR A 129 -16.62 10.60 -8.53
CA THR A 129 -15.67 10.60 -9.66
C THR A 129 -14.42 11.40 -9.30
N LEU A 130 -14.59 12.58 -8.69
CA LEU A 130 -13.46 13.39 -8.26
C LEU A 130 -12.62 12.68 -7.19
N ILE A 131 -13.26 12.03 -6.21
CA ILE A 131 -12.57 11.23 -5.19
C ILE A 131 -11.77 10.11 -5.85
N SER A 132 -12.37 9.39 -6.81
CA SER A 132 -11.68 8.28 -7.49
C SER A 132 -10.51 8.77 -8.35
N LEU A 133 -10.64 9.91 -9.04
CA LEU A 133 -9.54 10.54 -9.77
C LEU A 133 -8.41 10.96 -8.84
N ALA A 134 -8.72 11.61 -7.74
CA ALA A 134 -7.74 12.01 -6.73
C ALA A 134 -7.04 10.78 -6.10
N THR A 135 -7.79 9.69 -5.88
CA THR A 135 -7.22 8.41 -5.41
C THR A 135 -6.26 7.83 -6.44
N GLY A 136 -6.63 7.79 -7.72
CA GLY A 136 -5.75 7.34 -8.79
C GLY A 136 -4.45 8.15 -8.87
N LEU A 137 -4.56 9.48 -8.81
CA LEU A 137 -3.38 10.36 -8.77
C LEU A 137 -2.53 10.15 -7.52
N GLY A 138 -3.15 9.98 -6.36
CA GLY A 138 -2.42 9.72 -5.11
C GLY A 138 -1.66 8.40 -5.14
N MET A 139 -2.27 7.34 -5.67
CA MET A 139 -1.65 6.03 -5.85
C MET A 139 -0.47 6.11 -6.82
N LEU A 140 -0.65 6.74 -7.99
CA LEU A 140 0.41 7.00 -8.96
C LEU A 140 1.59 7.78 -8.34
N LEU A 141 1.30 8.88 -7.65
CA LEU A 141 2.35 9.69 -7.02
C LEU A 141 3.12 8.90 -5.96
N LEU A 142 2.42 8.07 -5.18
CA LEU A 142 3.08 7.21 -4.19
C LEU A 142 3.96 6.16 -4.88
N ASP A 143 3.49 5.56 -5.97
CA ASP A 143 4.24 4.56 -6.74
C ASP A 143 5.56 5.12 -7.29
N ILE A 144 5.56 6.36 -7.80
CA ILE A 144 6.79 7.05 -8.24
C ILE A 144 7.87 7.09 -7.13
N PHE A 145 7.46 7.24 -5.87
CA PHE A 145 8.41 7.21 -4.74
C PHE A 145 8.72 5.78 -4.27
N ILE A 146 7.81 4.84 -4.47
CA ILE A 146 8.02 3.42 -4.10
C ILE A 146 9.07 2.79 -5.01
N GLU A 147 8.98 2.98 -6.32
CA GLU A 147 9.78 2.28 -7.33
C GLU A 147 11.30 2.30 -7.06
N PRO A 148 11.96 3.45 -6.93
CA PRO A 148 13.42 3.46 -6.75
C PRO A 148 13.84 2.78 -5.44
N VAL A 149 13.04 2.88 -4.40
CA VAL A 149 13.34 2.28 -3.09
C VAL A 149 13.11 0.78 -3.11
N ALA A 150 12.01 0.34 -3.71
CA ALA A 150 11.65 -1.07 -3.77
C ALA A 150 12.61 -1.87 -4.64
N ILE A 151 13.04 -1.32 -5.79
CA ILE A 151 14.11 -1.90 -6.63
C ILE A 151 15.41 -1.96 -5.83
N GLY A 152 15.80 -0.84 -5.18
CA GLY A 152 17.04 -0.76 -4.39
C GLY A 152 17.06 -1.66 -3.15
N LEU A 153 15.90 -2.06 -2.61
CA LEU A 153 15.73 -3.02 -1.53
C LEU A 153 15.51 -4.46 -2.02
N GLY A 154 15.43 -4.67 -3.34
CA GLY A 154 15.24 -5.97 -3.95
C GLY A 154 13.84 -6.56 -3.71
N PHE A 155 12.79 -5.73 -3.64
CA PHE A 155 11.42 -6.23 -3.53
C PHE A 155 10.95 -6.81 -4.84
N TRP A 156 11.28 -6.14 -5.96
CA TRP A 156 11.07 -6.58 -7.33
C TRP A 156 12.15 -6.04 -8.26
N GLU A 157 12.21 -6.59 -9.43
CA GLU A 157 13.08 -6.15 -10.51
C GLU A 157 12.30 -6.07 -11.81
N TRP A 158 12.60 -5.06 -12.61
CA TRP A 158 12.09 -4.90 -13.97
C TRP A 158 13.04 -5.57 -14.96
N GLN A 159 12.50 -6.17 -16.03
CA GLN A 159 13.36 -6.66 -17.12
C GLN A 159 13.98 -5.52 -17.93
N SER A 160 13.29 -4.39 -18.03
CA SER A 160 13.82 -3.15 -18.59
C SER A 160 14.75 -2.45 -17.59
N ALA A 161 15.73 -1.67 -18.08
CA ALA A 161 16.63 -0.89 -17.24
C ALA A 161 15.90 0.22 -16.46
N GLU A 162 14.74 0.66 -16.94
CA GLU A 162 13.92 1.70 -16.36
C GLU A 162 12.51 1.17 -16.09
N VAL A 163 11.81 1.80 -15.14
CA VAL A 163 10.41 1.52 -14.86
C VAL A 163 9.57 1.89 -16.09
N PRO A 164 8.80 0.96 -16.68
CA PRO A 164 8.00 1.25 -17.86
C PRO A 164 6.94 2.32 -17.60
N LEU A 165 6.69 3.17 -18.60
CA LEU A 165 5.62 4.18 -18.51
C LEU A 165 4.25 3.54 -18.31
N GLU A 166 4.06 2.34 -18.87
CA GLU A 166 2.85 1.53 -18.71
C GLU A 166 2.54 1.25 -17.24
N ASN A 167 3.55 1.05 -16.39
CA ASN A 167 3.38 0.87 -14.96
C ASN A 167 2.64 2.06 -14.35
N TYR A 168 3.12 3.27 -14.58
CA TYR A 168 2.53 4.48 -14.03
C TYR A 168 1.11 4.74 -14.53
N ILE A 169 0.86 4.48 -15.81
CA ILE A 169 -0.48 4.58 -16.42
C ILE A 169 -1.41 3.55 -15.77
N ALA A 170 -0.94 2.31 -15.61
CA ALA A 170 -1.71 1.23 -15.00
C ALA A 170 -2.05 1.55 -13.52
N TRP A 171 -1.10 2.02 -12.72
CA TRP A 171 -1.35 2.43 -11.35
C TRP A 171 -2.43 3.50 -11.25
N PHE A 172 -2.40 4.51 -12.11
CA PHE A 172 -3.44 5.54 -12.14
C PHE A 172 -4.81 4.97 -12.54
N VAL A 173 -4.89 4.27 -13.68
CA VAL A 173 -6.14 3.78 -14.26
C VAL A 173 -6.79 2.73 -13.36
N LEU A 174 -6.02 1.75 -12.90
CA LEU A 174 -6.52 0.68 -12.03
C LEU A 174 -6.99 1.23 -10.69
N SER A 175 -6.22 2.12 -10.09
CA SER A 175 -6.61 2.75 -8.82
C SER A 175 -7.88 3.59 -8.96
N PHE A 176 -8.02 4.35 -10.05
CA PHE A 176 -9.27 5.06 -10.36
C PHE A 176 -10.46 4.11 -10.48
N VAL A 177 -10.31 3.03 -11.26
CA VAL A 177 -11.37 2.05 -11.49
C VAL A 177 -11.72 1.32 -10.19
N PHE A 178 -10.72 0.84 -9.45
CA PHE A 178 -10.94 0.12 -8.18
C PHE A 178 -11.60 1.01 -7.13
N ALA A 179 -11.14 2.26 -7.01
CA ALA A 179 -11.75 3.25 -6.15
C ALA A 179 -13.23 3.46 -6.51
N ARG A 180 -13.54 3.63 -7.79
CA ARG A 180 -14.89 3.91 -8.28
C ARG A 180 -15.84 2.74 -8.06
N LEU A 181 -15.39 1.53 -8.35
CA LEU A 181 -16.19 0.30 -8.19
C LEU A 181 -16.47 -0.02 -6.71
N THR A 182 -15.50 0.24 -5.83
CA THR A 182 -15.59 -0.14 -4.42
C THR A 182 -15.98 1.01 -3.48
N MET A 183 -16.31 2.18 -4.03
CA MET A 183 -16.65 3.40 -3.26
C MET A 183 -17.79 3.17 -2.26
N ASN A 184 -18.80 2.38 -2.61
CA ASN A 184 -19.93 2.08 -1.72
C ASN A 184 -19.54 1.20 -0.52
N GLY A 185 -18.34 0.61 -0.52
CA GLY A 185 -17.75 -0.10 0.60
C GLY A 185 -16.83 0.77 1.45
N GLN A 186 -16.68 2.06 1.13
CA GLN A 186 -15.81 2.96 1.88
C GLN A 186 -16.27 3.13 3.33
N VAL A 187 -15.32 3.15 4.25
CA VAL A 187 -15.52 3.31 5.69
C VAL A 187 -14.53 4.37 6.18
N LYS A 188 -14.95 5.19 7.13
CA LYS A 188 -14.06 6.14 7.79
C LYS A 188 -13.03 5.41 8.65
N ASN A 189 -11.80 5.86 8.58
CA ASN A 189 -10.72 5.33 9.38
C ASN A 189 -9.79 6.46 9.87
N PRO A 190 -9.59 6.65 11.17
CA PRO A 190 -8.69 7.66 11.69
C PRO A 190 -7.23 7.45 11.27
N MET A 191 -6.86 6.22 10.91
CA MET A 191 -5.50 5.90 10.47
C MET A 191 -5.23 6.24 9.00
N SER A 192 -6.23 6.51 8.17
CA SER A 192 -6.05 6.74 6.74
C SER A 192 -4.97 7.79 6.42
N LYS A 193 -5.05 8.95 7.04
CA LYS A 193 -4.03 10.00 6.87
C LYS A 193 -2.65 9.58 7.35
N TRP A 194 -2.59 8.83 8.46
CA TRP A 194 -1.33 8.41 9.04
C TRP A 194 -0.65 7.31 8.21
N VAL A 195 -1.41 6.39 7.63
CA VAL A 195 -0.90 5.42 6.66
C VAL A 195 -0.22 6.14 5.49
N LEU A 196 -0.89 7.14 4.89
CA LEU A 196 -0.32 7.89 3.77
C LEU A 196 0.92 8.70 4.18
N ILE A 197 0.90 9.32 5.38
CA ILE A 197 2.05 10.08 5.89
C ILE A 197 3.25 9.17 6.14
N VAL A 198 3.06 8.01 6.81
CA VAL A 198 4.19 7.15 7.15
C VAL A 198 4.73 6.41 5.92
N GLN A 199 3.86 5.97 5.00
CA GLN A 199 4.28 5.32 3.76
C GLN A 199 4.97 6.33 2.83
N GLY A 200 4.35 7.46 2.55
CA GLY A 200 4.96 8.50 1.72
C GLY A 200 6.27 9.02 2.31
N GLY A 201 6.26 9.32 3.61
CA GLY A 201 7.47 9.76 4.33
C GLY A 201 8.59 8.73 4.31
N PHE A 202 8.26 7.44 4.51
CA PHE A 202 9.23 6.35 4.43
C PHE A 202 9.90 6.32 3.05
N PHE A 203 9.13 6.27 1.98
CA PHE A 203 9.69 6.15 0.62
C PHE A 203 10.44 7.41 0.19
N ILE A 204 9.98 8.61 0.56
CA ILE A 204 10.72 9.87 0.29
C ILE A 204 12.07 9.85 1.02
N VAL A 205 12.09 9.56 2.31
CA VAL A 205 13.34 9.55 3.11
C VAL A 205 14.28 8.46 2.62
N MET A 206 13.78 7.25 2.37
CA MET A 206 14.59 6.15 1.84
C MET A 206 15.14 6.47 0.44
N GLY A 207 14.36 7.12 -0.42
CA GLY A 207 14.82 7.56 -1.74
C GLY A 207 15.97 8.57 -1.65
N ILE A 208 16.00 9.44 -0.62
CA ILE A 208 17.10 10.38 -0.36
C ILE A 208 18.35 9.65 0.20
N LEU A 209 18.14 8.71 1.13
CA LEU A 209 19.25 8.01 1.81
C LEU A 209 19.98 7.00 0.91
N ARG A 210 19.35 6.55 -0.17
CA ARG A 210 19.87 5.49 -1.06
C ARG A 210 20.30 6.01 -2.44
N GLN A 211 20.36 7.33 -2.64
CA GLN A 211 21.02 7.95 -3.78
C GLN A 211 22.53 7.87 -3.62
#